data_05bab20795ca5f28e9126c3e43ce605a
#
_entry.id   05bab20795ca5f28e9126c3e43ce605a
#
_cell.length_a   1.000
_cell.length_b   1.000
_cell.length_c   1.000
_cell.angle_alpha   90.00
_cell.angle_beta   90.00
_cell.angle_gamma   90.00
#
_symmetry.space_group_name_H-M   'P 1'
#
loop_
_entity.id
_entity.type
_entity.pdbx_description
1 polymer ?
#
loop_
_entity_poly.entity_id
_entity_poly.type
_entity_poly.pdbx_seq_one_letter_code
_entity_poly.pdbx_strand_id
1 'polypeptide(L)'
;MNFKKKFILGIFICLCAAFLTAKPAYAIPTVNGGNYTSSTAYDIGGYTDHKSVTGILPAQEICSYFKFTVNADEKIYVRCSHDKSYSNMSVELRDSADYLISKSTRVLDASTLTPFLAVNCDGKKNGQTFYVKVNRGDYDINKPMYFSITLNNRIHSGSGTFSFTGSAVNRGNSSMAYSGVDSSIIKLNLSRESKIPAGAIVKRVSTKSTQSPSQGNVHHILMPESVGNWYTSKVSSATSGSYYISEKDNIPVKQVWQFKYNAKASKRSTMNNVKLNVDWIYDLANTNYKRVL
;
A
#
# COMPACT_ATOMS: atom_id res chain seq x y z
N MET A 1 -8.05 -59.86 0.37
CA MET A 1 -7.04 -59.33 1.32
C MET A 1 -6.34 -58.12 0.70
N ASN A 2 -6.21 -57.02 1.35
CA ASN A 2 -5.32 -55.88 1.09
C ASN A 2 -5.86 -54.56 0.55
N PHE A 3 -7.15 -54.33 0.48
CA PHE A 3 -7.60 -52.92 0.21
C PHE A 3 -7.57 -52.04 1.47
N LYS A 4 -7.87 -52.58 2.65
CA LYS A 4 -7.86 -51.83 3.92
C LYS A 4 -6.44 -51.41 4.38
N LYS A 5 -5.41 -52.24 4.11
CA LYS A 5 -4.01 -51.90 4.48
C LYS A 5 -3.41 -50.79 3.62
N LYS A 6 -3.75 -50.71 2.33
CA LYS A 6 -3.27 -49.62 1.46
C LYS A 6 -3.93 -48.25 1.77
N PHE A 7 -5.18 -48.25 2.24
CA PHE A 7 -5.89 -47.05 2.63
C PHE A 7 -5.32 -46.44 3.93
N ILE A 8 -4.99 -47.29 4.91
CA ILE A 8 -4.40 -46.82 6.18
C ILE A 8 -2.99 -46.29 5.96
N LEU A 9 -2.19 -46.91 5.07
CA LEU A 9 -0.85 -46.40 4.76
C LEU A 9 -0.88 -45.05 4.00
N GLY A 10 -1.85 -44.85 3.11
CA GLY A 10 -2.04 -43.60 2.40
C GLY A 10 -2.43 -42.44 3.31
N ILE A 11 -3.29 -42.71 4.30
CA ILE A 11 -3.71 -41.68 5.29
C ILE A 11 -2.54 -41.30 6.21
N PHE A 12 -1.69 -42.29 6.60
CA PHE A 12 -0.54 -42.01 7.47
C PHE A 12 0.54 -41.18 6.75
N ILE A 13 0.78 -41.42 5.46
CA ILE A 13 1.72 -40.62 4.65
C ILE A 13 1.20 -39.23 4.42
N CYS A 14 -0.10 -39.05 4.18
CA CYS A 14 -0.71 -37.68 4.08
C CYS A 14 -0.67 -36.90 5.40
N LEU A 15 -0.87 -37.59 6.56
CA LEU A 15 -0.74 -36.94 7.86
C LEU A 15 0.71 -36.49 8.15
N CYS A 16 1.69 -37.34 7.83
CA CYS A 16 3.10 -36.98 8.00
C CYS A 16 3.55 -35.85 7.06
N ALA A 17 3.03 -35.78 5.83
CA ALA A 17 3.32 -34.69 4.90
C ALA A 17 2.71 -33.36 5.34
N ALA A 18 1.56 -33.37 6.02
CA ALA A 18 0.94 -32.17 6.57
C ALA A 18 1.73 -31.58 7.75
N PHE A 19 2.44 -32.40 8.51
CA PHE A 19 3.31 -31.92 9.61
C PHE A 19 4.64 -31.34 9.12
N LEU A 20 5.10 -31.69 7.91
CA LEU A 20 6.38 -31.19 7.38
C LEU A 20 6.30 -29.78 6.77
N THR A 21 5.10 -29.21 6.60
CA THR A 21 4.91 -27.87 6.05
C THR A 21 4.60 -26.80 7.10
N ALA A 22 4.46 -27.16 8.36
CA ALA A 22 4.33 -26.20 9.43
C ALA A 22 5.67 -25.46 9.60
N LYS A 23 5.74 -24.23 9.10
CA LYS A 23 6.88 -23.34 9.41
C LYS A 23 6.96 -23.24 10.93
N PRO A 24 8.15 -23.43 11.54
CA PRO A 24 8.29 -23.29 12.98
C PRO A 24 7.84 -21.86 13.36
N ALA A 25 6.94 -21.75 14.31
CA ALA A 25 6.59 -20.47 14.90
C ALA A 25 7.82 -20.00 15.69
N TYR A 26 8.60 -19.10 15.10
CA TYR A 26 9.72 -18.48 15.82
C TYR A 26 9.17 -17.65 16.96
N ALA A 27 9.64 -17.94 18.17
CA ALA A 27 9.33 -17.09 19.33
C ALA A 27 9.89 -15.68 19.05
N ILE A 28 9.07 -14.65 19.37
CA ILE A 28 9.53 -13.27 19.28
C ILE A 28 10.65 -13.07 20.29
N PRO A 29 11.88 -12.68 19.86
CA PRO A 29 12.99 -12.50 20.78
C PRO A 29 12.70 -11.37 21.77
N THR A 30 13.12 -11.57 23.01
CA THR A 30 13.01 -10.55 24.08
C THR A 30 14.40 -10.01 24.38
N VAL A 31 14.56 -8.70 24.30
CA VAL A 31 15.80 -7.97 24.65
C VAL A 31 15.60 -7.28 25.99
N ASN A 32 16.32 -7.72 27.00
CA ASN A 32 16.24 -7.20 28.36
C ASN A 32 17.50 -6.42 28.71
N GLY A 33 17.53 -5.15 28.27
CA GLY A 33 18.66 -4.25 28.52
C GLY A 33 19.97 -4.62 27.80
N GLY A 34 21.05 -3.94 28.15
CA GLY A 34 22.39 -4.13 27.56
C GLY A 34 22.61 -3.41 26.24
N ASN A 35 21.58 -2.79 25.66
CA ASN A 35 21.62 -2.10 24.37
C ASN A 35 21.34 -0.60 24.50
N TYR A 36 22.13 0.10 25.33
CA TYR A 36 21.89 1.49 25.71
C TYR A 36 22.58 2.52 24.81
N THR A 37 23.45 2.07 23.89
CA THR A 37 24.18 2.91 22.93
C THR A 37 24.08 2.33 21.52
N SER A 38 24.42 3.11 20.51
CA SER A 38 24.47 2.63 19.12
C SER A 38 25.48 1.49 18.93
N SER A 39 26.59 1.49 19.66
CA SER A 39 27.59 0.41 19.61
C SER A 39 27.12 -0.91 20.23
N THR A 40 26.20 -0.86 21.19
CA THR A 40 25.60 -2.05 21.84
C THR A 40 24.21 -2.36 21.31
N ALA A 41 23.76 -1.71 20.23
CA ALA A 41 22.44 -1.86 19.66
C ALA A 41 22.10 -3.32 19.30
N TYR A 42 20.92 -3.78 19.70
CA TYR A 42 20.44 -5.11 19.33
C TYR A 42 20.12 -5.16 17.82
N ASP A 43 20.61 -6.17 17.12
CA ASP A 43 20.40 -6.34 15.68
C ASP A 43 19.09 -7.07 15.39
N ILE A 44 18.12 -6.35 14.82
CA ILE A 44 16.82 -6.91 14.38
C ILE A 44 17.01 -7.70 13.07
N GLY A 45 18.02 -7.38 12.26
CA GLY A 45 18.25 -7.94 10.92
C GLY A 45 17.69 -7.06 9.81
N GLY A 46 17.51 -7.65 8.62
CA GLY A 46 16.94 -6.96 7.47
C GLY A 46 15.42 -6.82 7.58
N TYR A 47 14.86 -5.80 6.96
CA TYR A 47 13.40 -5.64 6.86
C TYR A 47 12.72 -6.88 6.28
N THR A 48 13.31 -7.50 5.26
CA THR A 48 12.79 -8.71 4.60
C THR A 48 12.69 -9.93 5.52
N ASP A 49 13.39 -9.92 6.66
CA ASP A 49 13.34 -11.01 7.64
C ASP A 49 12.03 -11.00 8.46
N HIS A 50 11.22 -9.94 8.34
CA HIS A 50 9.95 -9.74 9.04
C HIS A 50 10.01 -9.98 10.56
N LYS A 51 11.12 -9.62 11.18
CA LYS A 51 11.33 -9.85 12.60
C LYS A 51 10.62 -8.80 13.45
N SER A 52 10.04 -9.27 14.54
CA SER A 52 9.54 -8.45 15.63
C SER A 52 10.39 -8.71 16.86
N VAL A 53 10.55 -7.70 17.72
CA VAL A 53 11.33 -7.79 18.95
C VAL A 53 10.52 -7.21 20.11
N THR A 54 10.48 -7.91 21.22
CA THR A 54 10.02 -7.36 22.50
C THR A 54 11.21 -6.71 23.21
N GLY A 55 11.08 -5.44 23.56
CA GLY A 55 12.09 -4.70 24.31
C GLY A 55 11.65 -4.53 25.78
N ILE A 56 12.58 -4.72 26.69
CA ILE A 56 12.45 -4.36 28.09
C ILE A 56 13.53 -3.32 28.39
N LEU A 57 13.12 -2.10 28.68
CA LEU A 57 14.04 -1.07 29.21
C LEU A 57 14.00 -1.16 30.74
N PRO A 58 15.09 -1.62 31.39
CA PRO A 58 15.14 -1.80 32.85
C PRO A 58 14.91 -0.49 33.61
N ALA A 59 14.64 -0.62 34.90
CA ALA A 59 14.67 0.53 35.80
C ALA A 59 16.06 1.22 35.76
N GLN A 60 16.07 2.53 35.97
CA GLN A 60 17.24 3.44 35.92
C GLN A 60 17.82 3.69 34.51
N GLU A 61 17.39 2.94 33.49
CA GLU A 61 17.84 3.16 32.12
C GLU A 61 16.92 4.14 31.38
N ILE A 62 17.52 5.04 30.59
CA ILE A 62 16.80 6.13 29.90
C ILE A 62 16.48 5.85 28.45
N CYS A 63 17.21 4.93 27.80
CA CYS A 63 16.98 4.58 26.40
C CYS A 63 17.47 3.17 26.06
N SER A 64 17.03 2.69 24.89
CA SER A 64 17.38 1.40 24.33
C SER A 64 17.60 1.55 22.82
N TYR A 65 18.66 0.93 22.28
CA TYR A 65 19.01 1.02 20.86
C TYR A 65 18.82 -0.31 20.15
N PHE A 66 18.27 -0.23 18.96
CA PHE A 66 18.11 -1.34 18.03
C PHE A 66 18.67 -0.93 16.68
N LYS A 67 19.23 -1.86 15.91
CA LYS A 67 19.65 -1.61 14.55
C LYS A 67 18.99 -2.56 13.58
N PHE A 68 18.82 -2.12 12.34
CA PHE A 68 18.27 -2.90 11.24
C PHE A 68 18.84 -2.43 9.90
N THR A 69 18.68 -3.24 8.87
CA THR A 69 19.11 -2.90 7.51
C THR A 69 17.94 -2.82 6.56
N VAL A 70 18.02 -1.90 5.59
CA VAL A 70 17.10 -1.74 4.47
C VAL A 70 17.85 -1.69 3.16
N ASN A 71 17.18 -2.05 2.07
CA ASN A 71 17.72 -1.94 0.72
C ASN A 71 17.28 -0.66 0.03
N ALA A 72 17.88 -0.34 -1.11
CA ALA A 72 17.46 0.77 -1.96
C ALA A 72 15.97 0.64 -2.31
N ASP A 73 15.26 1.77 -2.34
CA ASP A 73 13.84 1.91 -2.66
C ASP A 73 12.87 1.25 -1.65
N GLU A 74 13.35 0.55 -0.63
CA GLU A 74 12.50 0.07 0.45
C GLU A 74 11.97 1.25 1.27
N LYS A 75 10.65 1.37 1.36
CA LYS A 75 9.94 2.35 2.18
C LYS A 75 9.24 1.64 3.30
N ILE A 76 9.78 1.77 4.50
CA ILE A 76 9.26 1.09 5.68
C ILE A 76 8.90 2.10 6.78
N TYR A 77 8.19 1.63 7.78
CA TYR A 77 8.09 2.33 9.07
C TYR A 77 8.40 1.36 10.21
N VAL A 78 9.06 1.89 11.21
CA VAL A 78 9.25 1.21 12.48
C VAL A 78 8.02 1.49 13.34
N ARG A 79 7.34 0.45 13.78
CA ARG A 79 6.25 0.53 14.74
C ARG A 79 6.75 0.13 16.11
N CYS A 80 6.60 1.01 17.09
CA CYS A 80 6.88 0.73 18.49
C CYS A 80 5.55 0.76 19.26
N SER A 81 5.02 -0.41 19.59
CA SER A 81 3.80 -0.53 20.41
C SER A 81 4.16 -0.48 21.88
N HIS A 82 3.39 0.24 22.68
CA HIS A 82 3.71 0.53 24.08
C HIS A 82 2.45 0.69 24.93
N ASP A 83 2.61 0.67 26.26
CA ASP A 83 1.52 0.94 27.19
C ASP A 83 1.10 2.43 27.15
N LYS A 84 -0.19 2.69 27.38
CA LYS A 84 -0.76 4.05 27.35
C LYS A 84 -0.19 4.95 28.46
N SER A 85 0.28 4.37 29.55
CA SER A 85 0.84 5.09 30.70
C SER A 85 2.24 5.66 30.46
N TYR A 86 2.91 5.31 29.34
CA TYR A 86 4.26 5.78 29.06
C TYR A 86 4.23 7.21 28.50
N SER A 87 4.21 8.20 29.40
CA SER A 87 4.18 9.63 29.04
C SER A 87 5.46 10.03 28.33
N ASN A 88 5.32 10.80 27.24
CA ASN A 88 6.43 11.36 26.47
C ASN A 88 7.48 10.33 25.98
N MET A 89 7.14 9.03 26.01
CA MET A 89 7.93 8.02 25.32
C MET A 89 8.09 8.42 23.85
N SER A 90 9.29 8.29 23.32
CA SER A 90 9.56 8.62 21.91
C SER A 90 10.49 7.60 21.26
N VAL A 91 10.42 7.55 19.94
CA VAL A 91 11.31 6.74 19.11
C VAL A 91 12.02 7.67 18.13
N GLU A 92 13.32 7.51 17.99
CA GLU A 92 14.15 8.24 17.04
C GLU A 92 14.70 7.29 16.00
N LEU A 93 14.63 7.69 14.72
CA LEU A 93 15.39 7.07 13.65
C LEU A 93 16.72 7.79 13.53
N ARG A 94 17.82 7.04 13.49
CA ARG A 94 19.18 7.56 13.40
C ARG A 94 19.94 6.84 12.28
N ASP A 95 20.91 7.51 11.68
CA ASP A 95 21.77 6.92 10.66
C ASP A 95 22.89 6.04 11.25
N SER A 96 23.74 5.51 10.39
CA SER A 96 24.86 4.65 10.79
C SER A 96 25.93 5.36 11.62
N ALA A 97 25.95 6.69 11.63
CA ALA A 97 26.84 7.52 12.46
C ALA A 97 26.14 8.06 13.71
N ASP A 98 24.94 7.56 14.03
CA ASP A 98 24.10 7.95 15.17
C ASP A 98 23.57 9.40 15.11
N TYR A 99 23.50 10.01 13.91
CA TYR A 99 22.83 11.30 13.73
C TYR A 99 21.32 11.11 13.64
N LEU A 100 20.57 12.02 14.28
CA LEU A 100 19.12 12.02 14.24
C LEU A 100 18.60 12.32 12.84
N ILE A 101 17.80 11.40 12.27
CA ILE A 101 17.10 11.59 11.00
C ILE A 101 15.68 12.13 11.26
N SER A 102 14.94 11.47 12.14
CA SER A 102 13.55 11.83 12.45
C SER A 102 13.10 11.32 13.82
N LYS A 103 12.05 11.95 14.36
CA LYS A 103 11.37 11.50 15.58
C LYS A 103 10.00 10.92 15.24
N SER A 104 9.54 10.03 16.11
CA SER A 104 8.26 9.34 15.94
C SER A 104 7.05 10.26 16.03
N THR A 105 6.03 9.91 15.25
CA THR A 105 4.67 10.41 15.41
C THR A 105 3.88 9.42 16.27
N ARG A 106 3.13 9.91 17.25
CA ARG A 106 2.21 9.08 18.05
C ARG A 106 0.97 8.77 17.22
N VAL A 107 0.67 7.49 17.05
CA VAL A 107 -0.51 7.03 16.32
C VAL A 107 -1.52 6.52 17.33
N LEU A 108 -2.66 7.18 17.37
CA LEU A 108 -3.83 6.72 18.13
C LEU A 108 -4.77 6.07 17.12
N ASP A 109 -4.83 4.76 17.11
CA ASP A 109 -5.82 4.03 16.33
C ASP A 109 -6.98 3.59 17.22
N ALA A 110 -8.19 4.06 16.91
CA ALA A 110 -9.40 3.68 17.65
C ALA A 110 -9.71 2.17 17.54
N SER A 111 -9.21 1.50 16.50
CA SER A 111 -9.36 0.06 16.29
C SER A 111 -8.33 -0.78 17.07
N THR A 112 -7.23 -0.17 17.54
CA THR A 112 -6.22 -0.84 18.35
C THR A 112 -6.27 -0.35 19.78
N LEU A 113 -6.40 -1.27 20.73
CA LEU A 113 -6.37 -0.97 22.18
C LEU A 113 -5.00 -0.43 22.64
N THR A 114 -3.96 -0.63 21.84
CA THR A 114 -2.58 -0.27 22.16
C THR A 114 -2.08 0.83 21.24
N PRO A 115 -1.72 2.01 21.76
CA PRO A 115 -1.09 3.06 20.96
C PRO A 115 0.28 2.59 20.44
N PHE A 116 0.76 3.23 19.39
CA PHE A 116 2.11 2.99 18.92
C PHE A 116 2.77 4.28 18.44
N LEU A 117 4.07 4.27 18.45
CA LEU A 117 4.92 5.30 17.85
C LEU A 117 5.39 4.81 16.49
N ALA A 118 5.31 5.65 15.48
CA ALA A 118 5.76 5.35 14.12
C ALA A 118 6.87 6.29 13.70
N VAL A 119 7.92 5.75 13.08
CA VAL A 119 8.97 6.52 12.43
C VAL A 119 9.25 5.94 11.05
N ASN A 120 9.27 6.79 10.02
CA ASN A 120 9.47 6.39 8.63
C ASN A 120 10.95 6.25 8.29
N CYS A 121 11.28 5.24 7.49
CA CYS A 121 12.62 5.00 6.97
C CYS A 121 12.55 4.72 5.46
N ASP A 122 13.36 5.45 4.69
CA ASP A 122 13.52 5.27 3.24
C ASP A 122 14.95 4.79 2.95
N GLY A 123 15.07 3.59 2.38
CA GLY A 123 16.34 3.04 1.95
C GLY A 123 16.88 3.75 0.71
N LYS A 124 18.11 4.25 0.77
CA LYS A 124 18.78 4.93 -0.35
C LYS A 124 19.84 4.06 -1.03
N LYS A 125 20.29 3.02 -0.35
CA LYS A 125 21.29 2.05 -0.86
C LYS A 125 21.04 0.68 -0.25
N ASN A 126 21.51 -0.37 -0.92
CA ASN A 126 21.37 -1.73 -0.42
C ASN A 126 22.21 -1.95 0.87
N GLY A 127 21.60 -2.64 1.83
CA GLY A 127 22.24 -2.93 3.11
C GLY A 127 22.49 -1.70 3.98
N GLN A 128 21.71 -0.62 3.78
CA GLN A 128 21.85 0.59 4.60
C GLN A 128 21.41 0.33 6.03
N THR A 129 22.31 0.59 6.98
CA THR A 129 22.03 0.42 8.41
C THR A 129 21.42 1.68 9.01
N PHE A 130 20.38 1.48 9.83
CA PHE A 130 19.74 2.49 10.66
C PHE A 130 19.65 2.03 12.11
N TYR A 131 19.62 3.00 13.02
CA TYR A 131 19.33 2.77 14.41
C TYR A 131 17.93 3.30 14.79
N VAL A 132 17.31 2.58 15.70
CA VAL A 132 16.09 2.99 16.42
C VAL A 132 16.48 3.20 17.86
N LYS A 133 16.34 4.43 18.35
CA LYS A 133 16.52 4.75 19.77
C LYS A 133 15.14 4.93 20.40
N VAL A 134 14.80 4.10 21.37
CA VAL A 134 13.60 4.20 22.18
C VAL A 134 13.96 4.96 23.46
N ASN A 135 13.30 6.10 23.67
CA ASN A 135 13.52 6.93 24.87
C ASN A 135 12.38 6.74 25.86
N ARG A 136 12.72 6.65 27.15
CA ARG A 136 11.76 6.46 28.27
C ARG A 136 10.72 7.58 28.36
N GLY A 137 11.06 8.82 28.02
CA GLY A 137 10.24 9.98 28.33
C GLY A 137 10.13 10.25 29.83
N ASP A 138 8.94 10.57 30.30
CA ASP A 138 8.68 10.94 31.71
C ASP A 138 8.17 9.75 32.55
N TYR A 139 8.20 8.54 32.00
CA TYR A 139 7.77 7.37 32.78
C TYR A 139 8.72 7.08 33.94
N ASP A 140 8.17 6.64 35.06
CA ASP A 140 8.88 6.39 36.32
C ASP A 140 10.19 5.62 36.11
N ILE A 141 11.31 6.26 36.45
CA ILE A 141 12.65 5.72 36.26
C ILE A 141 12.91 4.45 37.07
N ASN A 142 12.16 4.25 38.16
CA ASN A 142 12.30 3.10 39.04
C ASN A 142 11.53 1.86 38.55
N LYS A 143 10.81 1.97 37.40
CA LYS A 143 10.02 0.87 36.85
C LYS A 143 10.55 0.47 35.47
N PRO A 144 10.51 -0.83 35.12
CA PRO A 144 10.83 -1.26 33.77
C PRO A 144 9.74 -0.82 32.78
N MET A 145 10.12 -0.58 31.52
CA MET A 145 9.18 -0.34 30.42
C MET A 145 9.18 -1.52 29.45
N TYR A 146 8.00 -1.87 28.95
CA TYR A 146 7.80 -2.97 28.00
C TYR A 146 7.25 -2.41 26.69
N PHE A 147 7.85 -2.77 25.58
CA PHE A 147 7.42 -2.34 24.25
C PHE A 147 7.74 -3.41 23.21
N SER A 148 7.17 -3.29 22.03
CA SER A 148 7.54 -4.14 20.89
C SER A 148 7.89 -3.30 19.69
N ILE A 149 8.92 -3.71 18.95
CA ILE A 149 9.37 -3.09 17.71
C ILE A 149 9.07 -4.03 16.56
N THR A 150 8.46 -3.49 15.50
CA THR A 150 8.19 -4.20 14.25
C THR A 150 8.58 -3.33 13.07
N LEU A 151 9.22 -3.93 12.07
CA LEU A 151 9.49 -3.28 10.78
C LEU A 151 8.35 -3.61 9.82
N ASN A 152 7.71 -2.61 9.25
CA ASN A 152 6.54 -2.79 8.40
C ASN A 152 6.69 -2.06 7.07
N ASN A 153 6.13 -2.65 6.00
CA ASN A 153 6.03 -1.96 4.72
C ASN A 153 5.11 -0.75 4.85
N ARG A 154 5.57 0.39 4.33
CA ARG A 154 4.80 1.63 4.30
C ARG A 154 3.96 1.77 3.04
N ILE A 155 4.40 1.15 1.93
CA ILE A 155 3.70 1.24 0.65
C ILE A 155 2.70 0.09 0.52
N HIS A 156 1.45 0.45 0.30
CA HIS A 156 0.34 -0.48 0.12
C HIS A 156 -0.35 -0.26 -1.21
N SER A 157 -1.08 -1.27 -1.67
CA SER A 157 -1.86 -1.21 -2.90
C SER A 157 -3.34 -1.45 -2.62
N GLY A 158 -4.18 -0.96 -3.51
CA GLY A 158 -5.61 -1.22 -3.52
C GLY A 158 -6.15 -1.14 -4.94
N SER A 159 -7.43 -1.43 -5.10
CA SER A 159 -8.12 -1.36 -6.38
C SER A 159 -9.58 -1.00 -6.19
N GLY A 160 -10.19 -0.46 -7.24
CA GLY A 160 -11.61 -0.15 -7.22
C GLY A 160 -12.21 -0.01 -8.61
N THR A 161 -13.54 -0.10 -8.64
CA THR A 161 -14.34 0.11 -9.84
C THR A 161 -15.37 1.19 -9.54
N PHE A 162 -15.39 2.24 -10.35
CA PHE A 162 -16.22 3.42 -10.16
C PHE A 162 -16.99 3.74 -11.44
N SER A 163 -18.25 4.16 -11.32
CA SER A 163 -19.12 4.42 -12.45
C SER A 163 -19.13 5.90 -12.82
N PHE A 164 -18.94 6.20 -14.10
CA PHE A 164 -19.19 7.54 -14.64
C PHE A 164 -20.67 7.88 -14.57
N THR A 165 -20.99 9.16 -14.43
CA THR A 165 -22.35 9.66 -14.42
C THR A 165 -22.82 9.91 -15.84
N GLY A 166 -23.97 9.36 -16.21
CA GLY A 166 -24.58 9.55 -17.53
C GLY A 166 -24.03 8.62 -18.62
N SER A 167 -24.27 8.99 -19.86
CA SER A 167 -23.91 8.23 -21.05
C SER A 167 -23.16 9.11 -22.03
N ALA A 168 -22.11 8.55 -22.65
CA ALA A 168 -21.38 9.22 -23.71
C ALA A 168 -22.08 8.98 -25.05
N VAL A 169 -22.48 10.05 -25.74
CA VAL A 169 -23.22 9.99 -27.00
C VAL A 169 -22.34 10.44 -28.15
N ASN A 170 -22.15 9.58 -29.13
CA ASN A 170 -21.49 9.88 -30.40
C ASN A 170 -22.56 10.08 -31.48
N ARG A 171 -22.53 11.20 -32.19
CA ARG A 171 -23.52 11.53 -33.23
C ARG A 171 -23.32 10.74 -34.52
N GLY A 172 -22.21 10.04 -34.65
CA GLY A 172 -21.80 9.33 -35.84
C GLY A 172 -20.93 10.17 -36.78
N ASN A 173 -20.09 9.48 -37.54
CA ASN A 173 -19.14 10.09 -38.50
C ASN A 173 -19.76 10.21 -39.90
N SER A 174 -20.78 11.06 -40.05
CA SER A 174 -21.50 11.25 -41.33
C SER A 174 -20.62 11.85 -42.44
N SER A 175 -19.61 12.61 -42.06
CA SER A 175 -18.61 13.16 -43.01
C SER A 175 -17.53 12.17 -43.41
N MET A 176 -17.54 10.95 -42.86
CA MET A 176 -16.53 9.92 -43.06
C MET A 176 -15.09 10.39 -42.78
N ALA A 177 -14.94 11.31 -41.82
CA ALA A 177 -13.61 11.81 -41.44
C ALA A 177 -12.71 10.65 -40.98
N TYR A 178 -11.51 10.61 -41.52
CA TYR A 178 -10.52 9.53 -41.23
C TYR A 178 -10.18 9.45 -39.73
N SER A 179 -10.14 10.59 -39.04
CA SER A 179 -9.90 10.70 -37.59
C SER A 179 -11.04 10.16 -36.75
N GLY A 180 -12.23 9.92 -37.34
CA GLY A 180 -13.45 9.61 -36.58
C GLY A 180 -14.04 10.85 -35.90
N VAL A 181 -15.07 10.63 -35.08
CA VAL A 181 -15.77 11.68 -34.33
C VAL A 181 -15.80 11.31 -32.85
N ASP A 182 -15.57 12.30 -32.00
CA ASP A 182 -15.62 12.14 -30.56
C ASP A 182 -17.08 12.20 -30.04
N SER A 183 -17.34 11.44 -28.99
CA SER A 183 -18.61 11.51 -28.24
C SER A 183 -18.68 12.75 -27.34
N SER A 184 -19.84 12.95 -26.72
CA SER A 184 -19.94 13.82 -25.56
C SER A 184 -19.04 13.33 -24.43
N ILE A 185 -18.62 14.27 -23.55
CA ILE A 185 -17.80 13.98 -22.37
C ILE A 185 -18.74 13.64 -21.20
N ILE A 186 -18.39 12.61 -20.45
CA ILE A 186 -18.99 12.28 -19.16
C ILE A 186 -17.93 12.35 -18.06
N LYS A 187 -18.37 12.57 -16.81
CA LYS A 187 -17.45 12.81 -15.68
C LYS A 187 -17.70 11.82 -14.54
N LEU A 188 -16.62 11.55 -13.82
CA LEU A 188 -16.59 10.78 -12.59
C LEU A 188 -15.76 11.56 -11.55
N ASN A 189 -16.39 11.94 -10.45
CA ASN A 189 -15.72 12.68 -9.38
C ASN A 189 -15.35 11.73 -8.23
N LEU A 190 -14.06 11.47 -8.05
CA LEU A 190 -13.50 10.66 -6.97
C LEU A 190 -12.82 11.49 -5.87
N SER A 191 -12.90 12.82 -5.89
CA SER A 191 -12.19 13.71 -4.95
C SER A 191 -12.52 13.40 -3.49
N ARG A 192 -13.74 12.94 -3.20
CA ARG A 192 -14.23 12.64 -1.85
C ARG A 192 -14.51 11.15 -1.61
N GLU A 193 -14.05 10.27 -2.51
CA GLU A 193 -14.28 8.82 -2.36
C GLU A 193 -13.51 8.28 -1.16
N SER A 194 -14.22 7.78 -0.15
CA SER A 194 -13.63 7.31 1.12
C SER A 194 -12.86 6.01 0.98
N LYS A 195 -13.22 5.16 0.01
CA LYS A 195 -12.53 3.90 -0.28
C LYS A 195 -11.14 4.09 -0.86
N ILE A 196 -10.83 5.28 -1.37
CA ILE A 196 -9.51 5.60 -1.90
C ILE A 196 -8.69 6.26 -0.81
N PRO A 197 -7.50 5.75 -0.46
CA PRO A 197 -6.62 6.37 0.53
C PRO A 197 -6.16 7.78 0.14
N ALA A 198 -5.83 8.60 1.12
CA ALA A 198 -5.14 9.86 0.88
C ALA A 198 -3.77 9.62 0.21
N GLY A 199 -3.42 10.43 -0.78
CA GLY A 199 -2.16 10.31 -1.52
C GLY A 199 -2.05 9.06 -2.41
N ALA A 200 -3.17 8.37 -2.70
CA ALA A 200 -3.18 7.25 -3.63
C ALA A 200 -2.86 7.71 -5.06
N ILE A 201 -1.89 7.08 -5.71
CA ILE A 201 -1.50 7.31 -7.11
C ILE A 201 -1.84 6.09 -7.97
N VAL A 202 -2.15 6.35 -9.24
CA VAL A 202 -2.52 5.32 -10.19
C VAL A 202 -1.34 4.39 -10.48
N LYS A 203 -1.56 3.08 -10.32
CA LYS A 203 -0.65 2.04 -10.76
C LYS A 203 -1.05 1.52 -12.15
N ARG A 204 -2.35 1.36 -12.36
CA ARG A 204 -2.94 0.92 -13.63
C ARG A 204 -4.38 1.40 -13.71
N VAL A 205 -4.85 1.71 -14.92
CA VAL A 205 -6.22 2.12 -15.17
C VAL A 205 -6.76 1.51 -16.45
N SER A 206 -8.05 1.17 -16.43
CA SER A 206 -8.80 0.72 -17.60
C SER A 206 -10.25 1.17 -17.51
N THR A 207 -10.97 1.16 -18.64
CA THR A 207 -12.38 1.45 -18.70
C THR A 207 -13.16 0.25 -19.23
N LYS A 208 -14.39 0.09 -18.74
CA LYS A 208 -15.39 -0.87 -19.27
C LYS A 208 -16.67 -0.12 -19.57
N SER A 209 -17.40 -0.57 -20.58
CA SER A 209 -18.68 0.04 -20.99
C SER A 209 -19.56 -0.94 -21.75
N THR A 210 -20.78 -0.52 -22.07
CA THR A 210 -21.66 -1.15 -23.07
C THR A 210 -21.95 -0.13 -24.16
N GLN A 211 -21.86 -0.48 -25.43
CA GLN A 211 -22.16 0.41 -26.55
C GLN A 211 -23.39 -0.08 -27.31
N SER A 212 -24.31 0.82 -27.64
CA SER A 212 -25.51 0.54 -28.44
C SER A 212 -25.70 1.63 -29.53
N PRO A 213 -25.80 1.23 -30.81
CA PRO A 213 -25.42 -0.06 -31.36
C PRO A 213 -23.90 -0.30 -31.19
N SER A 214 -23.50 -1.56 -31.11
CA SER A 214 -22.08 -1.93 -31.04
C SER A 214 -21.40 -1.62 -32.36
N GLN A 215 -20.23 -1.01 -32.32
CA GLN A 215 -19.49 -0.57 -33.50
C GLN A 215 -18.01 -1.03 -33.39
N GLY A 216 -17.39 -1.28 -34.54
CA GLY A 216 -15.94 -1.48 -34.64
C GLY A 216 -15.15 -0.16 -34.63
N ASN A 217 -13.84 -0.25 -34.56
CA ASN A 217 -12.91 0.90 -34.62
C ASN A 217 -13.27 2.02 -33.63
N VAL A 218 -13.49 1.63 -32.36
CA VAL A 218 -13.83 2.51 -31.27
C VAL A 218 -12.61 2.67 -30.37
N HIS A 219 -12.29 3.88 -29.98
CA HIS A 219 -11.24 4.18 -29.02
C HIS A 219 -11.83 4.85 -27.78
N HIS A 220 -11.61 4.25 -26.60
CA HIS A 220 -11.88 4.90 -25.34
C HIS A 220 -10.80 5.98 -25.09
N ILE A 221 -11.21 7.13 -24.57
CA ILE A 221 -10.32 8.27 -24.33
C ILE A 221 -10.61 8.79 -22.93
N LEU A 222 -9.58 8.84 -22.11
CA LEU A 222 -9.68 9.16 -20.68
C LEU A 222 -8.81 10.37 -20.35
N MET A 223 -9.28 11.26 -19.47
CA MET A 223 -8.51 12.41 -19.00
C MET A 223 -8.60 12.50 -17.47
N PRO A 224 -7.47 12.37 -16.74
CA PRO A 224 -7.37 12.81 -15.37
C PRO A 224 -7.27 14.33 -15.33
N GLU A 225 -8.14 15.00 -14.60
CA GLU A 225 -8.25 16.47 -14.62
C GLU A 225 -6.99 17.18 -14.10
N SER A 226 -6.27 16.55 -13.14
CA SER A 226 -5.00 17.07 -12.61
C SER A 226 -3.89 17.17 -13.66
N VAL A 227 -3.95 16.35 -14.73
CA VAL A 227 -2.98 16.36 -15.83
C VAL A 227 -3.47 17.21 -17.00
N GLY A 228 -4.79 17.22 -17.23
CA GLY A 228 -5.41 17.98 -18.32
C GLY A 228 -5.21 17.39 -19.73
N ASN A 229 -4.53 16.25 -19.86
CA ASN A 229 -4.26 15.60 -21.12
C ASN A 229 -5.17 14.39 -21.37
N TRP A 230 -5.60 14.21 -22.61
CA TRP A 230 -6.37 13.06 -23.05
C TRP A 230 -5.47 11.87 -23.40
N TYR A 231 -5.73 10.73 -22.76
CA TYR A 231 -5.08 9.45 -23.02
C TYR A 231 -5.98 8.57 -23.86
N THR A 232 -5.57 8.27 -25.09
CA THR A 232 -6.26 7.29 -25.94
C THR A 232 -5.85 5.88 -25.52
N SER A 233 -6.82 4.98 -25.42
CA SER A 233 -6.58 3.59 -25.06
C SER A 233 -5.69 2.89 -26.11
N LYS A 234 -4.68 2.16 -25.63
CA LYS A 234 -3.78 1.37 -26.49
C LYS A 234 -4.46 0.13 -27.06
N VAL A 235 -5.34 -0.47 -26.28
CA VAL A 235 -6.23 -1.57 -26.71
C VAL A 235 -7.64 -1.10 -26.40
N SER A 236 -8.51 -1.14 -27.39
CA SER A 236 -9.85 -0.62 -27.28
C SER A 236 -10.84 -1.47 -28.08
N SER A 237 -12.01 -1.61 -27.51
CA SER A 237 -13.18 -2.20 -28.15
C SER A 237 -14.40 -1.37 -27.81
N ALA A 238 -15.59 -1.77 -28.32
CA ALA A 238 -16.85 -1.18 -27.92
C ALA A 238 -17.13 -1.31 -26.40
N THR A 239 -16.46 -2.21 -25.70
CA THR A 239 -16.73 -2.55 -24.30
C THR A 239 -15.59 -2.29 -23.33
N SER A 240 -14.36 -2.02 -23.82
CA SER A 240 -13.18 -1.84 -22.94
C SER A 240 -12.08 -1.00 -23.55
N GLY A 241 -11.31 -0.34 -22.68
CA GLY A 241 -10.09 0.37 -23.06
C GLY A 241 -9.04 0.23 -21.95
N SER A 242 -7.76 0.06 -22.36
CA SER A 242 -6.61 0.08 -21.45
C SER A 242 -5.65 1.19 -21.86
N TYR A 243 -4.94 1.78 -20.88
CA TYR A 243 -4.15 2.99 -21.09
C TYR A 243 -2.69 2.79 -20.67
N TYR A 244 -1.78 3.59 -21.26
CA TYR A 244 -0.40 3.72 -20.81
C TYR A 244 -0.33 4.76 -19.69
N ILE A 245 -0.88 4.38 -18.51
CA ILE A 245 -0.79 5.17 -17.28
C ILE A 245 -0.26 4.22 -16.20
N SER A 246 0.77 4.65 -15.50
CA SER A 246 1.50 3.87 -14.51
C SER A 246 1.83 4.71 -13.27
N GLU A 247 2.44 4.11 -12.27
CA GLU A 247 2.92 4.81 -11.07
C GLU A 247 3.94 5.91 -11.35
N LYS A 248 4.73 5.78 -12.47
CA LYS A 248 5.73 6.77 -12.87
C LYS A 248 5.11 8.11 -13.28
N ASP A 249 3.86 8.09 -13.73
CA ASP A 249 3.13 9.30 -14.13
C ASP A 249 2.63 10.08 -12.92
N ASN A 250 2.71 9.53 -11.70
CA ASN A 250 2.33 10.12 -10.43
C ASN A 250 0.94 10.78 -10.43
N ILE A 251 -0.02 10.13 -11.12
CA ILE A 251 -1.39 10.67 -11.26
C ILE A 251 -2.20 10.33 -10.02
N PRO A 252 -2.75 11.30 -9.29
CA PRO A 252 -3.64 11.05 -8.16
C PRO A 252 -4.90 10.30 -8.59
N VAL A 253 -5.35 9.33 -7.79
CA VAL A 253 -6.64 8.65 -8.03
C VAL A 253 -7.82 9.54 -7.62
N LYS A 254 -7.67 10.27 -6.49
CA LYS A 254 -8.69 11.19 -5.95
C LYS A 254 -8.74 12.49 -6.74
N GLN A 255 -9.48 12.47 -7.84
CA GLN A 255 -9.70 13.63 -8.70
C GLN A 255 -10.96 13.46 -9.53
N VAL A 256 -11.24 14.40 -10.41
CA VAL A 256 -12.25 14.26 -11.46
C VAL A 256 -11.61 13.56 -12.66
N TRP A 257 -12.30 12.55 -13.14
CA TRP A 257 -11.96 11.82 -14.36
C TRP A 257 -12.98 12.16 -15.45
N GLN A 258 -12.52 12.41 -16.65
CA GLN A 258 -13.35 12.67 -17.80
C GLN A 258 -13.17 11.53 -18.82
N PHE A 259 -14.28 11.14 -19.44
CA PHE A 259 -14.30 10.07 -20.44
C PHE A 259 -15.07 10.53 -21.68
N LYS A 260 -14.54 10.19 -22.83
CA LYS A 260 -15.20 10.20 -24.13
C LYS A 260 -14.75 8.98 -24.92
N TYR A 261 -15.35 8.74 -26.06
CA TYR A 261 -14.85 7.77 -27.01
C TYR A 261 -14.90 8.32 -28.43
N ASN A 262 -13.99 7.85 -29.27
CA ASN A 262 -13.94 8.15 -30.69
C ASN A 262 -14.51 6.97 -31.48
N ALA A 263 -15.31 7.23 -32.49
CA ALA A 263 -15.87 6.22 -33.38
C ALA A 263 -15.74 6.66 -34.85
N LYS A 264 -15.43 5.71 -35.74
CA LYS A 264 -15.34 5.94 -37.18
C LYS A 264 -16.64 5.64 -37.92
N ALA A 265 -17.56 4.88 -37.30
CA ALA A 265 -18.84 4.50 -37.91
C ALA A 265 -19.77 5.71 -38.11
N SER A 266 -20.48 5.72 -39.22
CA SER A 266 -21.41 6.81 -39.61
C SER A 266 -22.68 6.86 -38.72
N LYS A 267 -23.08 5.73 -38.14
CA LYS A 267 -24.27 5.67 -37.30
C LYS A 267 -24.01 6.23 -35.90
N ARG A 268 -25.03 6.93 -35.36
CA ARG A 268 -25.06 7.35 -33.98
C ARG A 268 -24.91 6.13 -33.03
N SER A 269 -24.19 6.30 -31.96
CA SER A 269 -24.08 5.30 -30.89
C SER A 269 -23.98 5.95 -29.50
N THR A 270 -24.22 5.15 -28.48
CA THR A 270 -24.16 5.59 -27.08
C THR A 270 -23.41 4.57 -26.26
N MET A 271 -22.43 5.02 -25.48
CA MET A 271 -21.80 4.21 -24.44
C MET A 271 -22.47 4.45 -23.11
N ASN A 272 -22.97 3.35 -22.54
CA ASN A 272 -23.63 3.30 -21.24
C ASN A 272 -22.78 2.52 -20.23
N ASN A 273 -23.12 2.64 -18.95
CA ASN A 273 -22.50 1.89 -17.87
C ASN A 273 -20.96 2.00 -17.90
N VAL A 274 -20.44 3.18 -18.24
CA VAL A 274 -19.00 3.40 -18.30
C VAL A 274 -18.43 3.33 -16.90
N LYS A 275 -17.44 2.46 -16.70
CA LYS A 275 -16.77 2.23 -15.43
C LYS A 275 -15.28 2.48 -15.58
N LEU A 276 -14.67 3.09 -14.58
CA LEU A 276 -13.23 3.20 -14.37
C LEU A 276 -12.81 2.05 -13.44
N ASN A 277 -11.92 1.18 -13.89
CA ASN A 277 -11.23 0.24 -13.00
C ASN A 277 -9.83 0.81 -12.78
N VAL A 278 -9.46 1.01 -11.54
CA VAL A 278 -8.18 1.60 -11.18
C VAL A 278 -7.52 0.79 -10.06
N ASP A 279 -6.25 0.46 -10.27
CA ASP A 279 -5.35 -0.05 -9.24
C ASP A 279 -4.45 1.11 -8.82
N TRP A 280 -4.16 1.20 -7.53
CA TRP A 280 -3.33 2.27 -6.96
C TRP A 280 -2.33 1.76 -5.95
N ILE A 281 -1.34 2.59 -5.67
CA ILE A 281 -0.46 2.47 -4.51
C ILE A 281 -0.61 3.71 -3.63
N TYR A 282 -0.35 3.55 -2.35
CA TYR A 282 -0.38 4.65 -1.39
C TYR A 282 0.60 4.42 -0.24
N ASP A 283 1.06 5.52 0.36
CA ASP A 283 1.91 5.50 1.53
C ASP A 283 1.03 5.58 2.79
N LEU A 284 1.19 4.64 3.72
CA LEU A 284 0.46 4.61 4.99
C LEU A 284 0.66 5.87 5.84
N ALA A 285 1.79 6.56 5.71
CA ALA A 285 2.02 7.81 6.41
C ALA A 285 0.95 8.87 6.07
N ASN A 286 0.45 8.87 4.81
CA ASN A 286 -0.60 9.80 4.38
C ASN A 286 -1.99 9.46 4.94
N THR A 287 -2.16 8.28 5.52
CA THR A 287 -3.41 7.81 6.14
C THR A 287 -3.33 7.71 7.66
N ASN A 288 -2.31 8.34 8.26
CA ASN A 288 -1.99 8.17 9.67
C ASN A 288 -1.85 6.69 10.07
N TYR A 289 -1.18 5.90 9.22
CA TYR A 289 -0.91 4.46 9.37
C TYR A 289 -2.17 3.58 9.43
N LYS A 290 -3.32 4.07 8.94
CA LYS A 290 -4.54 3.29 8.79
C LYS A 290 -4.59 2.64 7.42
N ARG A 291 -4.81 1.33 7.38
CA ARG A 291 -5.15 0.66 6.13
C ARG A 291 -6.57 1.03 5.73
N VAL A 292 -6.75 1.43 4.50
CA VAL A 292 -8.07 1.59 3.89
C VAL A 292 -8.37 0.26 3.18
N LEU A 293 -9.39 -0.44 3.66
CA LEU A 293 -9.84 -1.76 3.15
C LEU A 293 -10.86 -1.59 2.03
#